data_3cd75b68b94d103291834a10f476d1cd
#
_entry.id   3cd75b68b94d103291834a10f476d1cd
#
_cell.length_a   1.000
_cell.length_b   1.000
_cell.length_c   1.000
_cell.angle_alpha   90.00
_cell.angle_beta   90.00
_cell.angle_gamma   90.00
#
_symmetry.space_group_name_H-M   'P 1'
#
loop_
_entity.id
_entity.type
_entity.pdbx_description
1 polymer ?
#
loop_
_entity_poly.entity_id
_entity_poly.type
_entity_poly.pdbx_seq_one_letter_code
_entity_poly.pdbx_strand_id
1 'polypeptide(L)'
;MNKPLWQPSEKLKENSLLRDFCKFINFQSSFNFKEIWQWSIDNPNEFWSKFWDYSKIIGDKGSEIIKKDSVFNKTRFFPDSKLNYTENILKKKSNKLAINFLSEKGFEENITWNELYEKVCKFSSYLKKLNLQKGDRVAAYVPNKIESIVCFLACAKNGIIWSSCSPDFGAQGVVDRFKQIEPKVFITCDYYYYNGKKINILDKVEKILKQIPSIKKVIAFNYNKQEKESLKNFINFEETLKNDLDEVFERFEFNHPIYILFSSGTTGKPKCITHGSGNVLIEHNKEFMLHCDIRENEKLFYYTTTGWMMWNWLVGGLATGSSIFLFDGAPVFPKIDILLEYCQNKEINLFGV
;
A
#
# COMPACT_ATOMS: atom_id res chain seq x y z
N MET A 1 9.19 17.40 35.06
CA MET A 1 9.08 16.91 33.69
C MET A 1 10.29 16.05 33.40
N ASN A 2 10.08 14.83 32.91
CA ASN A 2 11.19 13.94 32.54
C ASN A 2 11.94 14.53 31.34
N LYS A 3 13.27 14.57 31.41
CA LYS A 3 14.08 14.94 30.23
C LYS A 3 13.80 14.00 29.08
N PRO A 4 13.59 14.53 27.84
CA PRO A 4 13.43 13.67 26.67
C PRO A 4 14.69 12.81 26.48
N LEU A 5 14.51 11.53 26.15
CA LEU A 5 15.64 10.60 25.91
C LEU A 5 16.43 10.99 24.65
N TRP A 6 15.78 11.61 23.69
CA TRP A 6 16.38 12.08 22.44
C TRP A 6 15.70 13.36 21.95
N GLN A 7 16.44 14.22 21.29
CA GLN A 7 15.94 15.40 20.59
C GLN A 7 16.71 15.55 19.27
N PRO A 8 16.03 15.98 18.18
CA PRO A 8 16.71 16.26 16.93
C PRO A 8 17.69 17.43 17.11
N SER A 9 18.87 17.31 16.50
CA SER A 9 19.82 18.44 16.44
C SER A 9 19.23 19.59 15.61
N GLU A 10 19.71 20.82 15.84
CA GLU A 10 19.28 21.98 15.03
C GLU A 10 19.53 21.74 13.51
N LYS A 11 20.64 21.07 13.17
CA LYS A 11 20.94 20.68 11.79
C LYS A 11 19.86 19.76 11.20
N LEU A 12 19.36 18.79 11.96
CA LEU A 12 18.27 17.91 11.51
C LEU A 12 16.96 18.68 11.32
N LYS A 13 16.62 19.57 12.26
CA LYS A 13 15.44 20.42 12.15
C LYS A 13 15.48 21.33 10.92
N GLU A 14 16.60 22.03 10.70
CA GLU A 14 16.77 22.94 9.56
C GLU A 14 16.76 22.22 8.20
N ASN A 15 17.18 20.98 8.16
CA ASN A 15 17.20 20.18 6.94
C ASN A 15 15.95 19.29 6.76
N SER A 16 14.98 19.34 7.66
CA SER A 16 13.78 18.51 7.55
C SER A 16 12.90 18.91 6.37
N LEU A 17 12.19 17.95 5.78
CA LEU A 17 11.20 18.20 4.72
C LEU A 17 10.07 19.12 5.20
N LEU A 18 9.72 19.07 6.49
CA LEU A 18 8.77 20.03 7.07
C LEU A 18 9.31 21.46 6.98
N ARG A 19 10.59 21.67 7.29
CA ARG A 19 11.23 22.99 7.15
C ARG A 19 11.31 23.42 5.69
N ASP A 20 11.61 22.50 4.79
CA ASP A 20 11.62 22.74 3.34
C ASP A 20 10.23 23.13 2.83
N PHE A 21 9.19 22.43 3.27
CA PHE A 21 7.80 22.79 2.98
C PHE A 21 7.45 24.18 3.49
N CYS A 22 7.86 24.57 4.72
CA CYS A 22 7.65 25.92 5.23
C CYS A 22 8.31 26.99 4.34
N LYS A 23 9.53 26.73 3.84
CA LYS A 23 10.19 27.63 2.86
C LYS A 23 9.42 27.71 1.55
N PHE A 24 8.96 26.55 1.05
CA PHE A 24 8.19 26.48 -0.20
C PHE A 24 6.89 27.32 -0.17
N ILE A 25 6.21 27.35 0.98
CA ILE A 25 4.97 28.14 1.15
C ILE A 25 5.24 29.59 1.64
N ASN A 26 6.50 30.01 1.78
CA ASN A 26 6.91 31.30 2.34
C ASN A 26 6.35 31.55 3.76
N PHE A 27 6.32 30.51 4.60
CA PHE A 27 5.86 30.60 5.99
C PHE A 27 6.86 31.39 6.85
N GLN A 28 6.49 32.60 7.26
CA GLN A 28 7.40 33.62 7.83
C GLN A 28 7.61 33.52 9.36
N SER A 29 7.07 32.53 10.06
CA SER A 29 7.27 32.43 11.49
C SER A 29 8.62 31.80 11.88
N SER A 30 9.08 32.06 13.09
CA SER A 30 10.10 31.23 13.73
C SER A 30 9.64 29.79 13.64
N PHE A 31 10.49 28.85 13.13
CA PHE A 31 10.10 27.47 12.91
C PHE A 31 9.56 26.82 14.21
N ASN A 32 8.24 26.90 14.38
CA ASN A 32 7.51 26.33 15.49
C ASN A 32 6.43 25.39 14.94
N PHE A 33 6.53 24.10 15.29
CA PHE A 33 5.59 23.09 14.85
C PHE A 33 4.12 23.46 15.14
N LYS A 34 3.84 24.05 16.30
CA LYS A 34 2.47 24.45 16.67
C LYS A 34 1.90 25.53 15.74
N GLU A 35 2.74 26.46 15.29
CA GLU A 35 2.31 27.55 14.40
C GLU A 35 1.99 27.01 13.01
N ILE A 36 2.83 26.15 12.43
CA ILE A 36 2.55 25.55 11.12
C ILE A 36 1.33 24.59 11.19
N TRP A 37 1.21 23.83 12.28
CA TRP A 37 0.05 23.00 12.53
C TRP A 37 -1.23 23.83 12.63
N GLN A 38 -1.24 24.92 13.42
CA GLN A 38 -2.39 25.80 13.54
C GLN A 38 -2.75 26.45 12.20
N TRP A 39 -1.74 26.95 11.48
CA TRP A 39 -1.96 27.50 10.14
C TRP A 39 -2.60 26.49 9.20
N SER A 40 -2.19 25.25 9.21
CA SER A 40 -2.76 24.19 8.36
C SER A 40 -4.24 23.91 8.64
N ILE A 41 -4.67 24.09 9.89
CA ILE A 41 -6.07 23.94 10.33
C ILE A 41 -6.91 25.17 9.95
N ASP A 42 -6.35 26.36 10.14
CA ASP A 42 -7.03 27.62 9.86
C ASP A 42 -7.14 27.87 8.34
N ASN A 43 -6.19 27.35 7.54
CA ASN A 43 -6.10 27.55 6.09
C ASN A 43 -6.07 26.22 5.32
N PRO A 44 -7.05 25.32 5.50
CA PRO A 44 -6.96 23.96 4.97
C PRO A 44 -6.96 23.92 3.43
N ASN A 45 -7.64 24.82 2.74
CA ASN A 45 -7.60 24.91 1.27
C ASN A 45 -6.19 25.24 0.78
N GLU A 46 -5.53 26.22 1.41
CA GLU A 46 -4.19 26.63 1.04
C GLU A 46 -3.18 25.52 1.36
N PHE A 47 -3.26 24.94 2.57
CA PHE A 47 -2.40 23.83 2.97
C PHE A 47 -2.44 22.67 1.97
N TRP A 48 -3.60 22.13 1.67
CA TRP A 48 -3.73 20.98 0.77
C TRP A 48 -3.36 21.31 -0.67
N SER A 49 -3.71 22.52 -1.15
CA SER A 49 -3.30 22.97 -2.48
C SER A 49 -1.79 23.08 -2.61
N LYS A 50 -1.13 23.73 -1.66
CA LYS A 50 0.34 23.87 -1.62
C LYS A 50 1.03 22.52 -1.43
N PHE A 51 0.46 21.64 -0.59
CA PHE A 51 1.04 20.33 -0.37
C PHE A 51 0.93 19.42 -1.61
N TRP A 52 -0.14 19.51 -2.39
CA TRP A 52 -0.23 18.86 -3.71
C TRP A 52 0.96 19.23 -4.61
N ASP A 53 1.23 20.52 -4.71
CA ASP A 53 2.32 21.03 -5.57
C ASP A 53 3.70 20.63 -5.01
N TYR A 54 3.89 20.74 -3.71
CA TYR A 54 5.14 20.37 -3.04
C TYR A 54 5.46 18.88 -3.18
N SER A 55 4.48 18.01 -3.01
CA SER A 55 4.63 16.55 -3.14
C SER A 55 4.67 16.06 -4.59
N LYS A 56 4.53 16.98 -5.56
CA LYS A 56 4.61 16.72 -7.01
C LYS A 56 3.66 15.61 -7.44
N ILE A 57 2.39 15.68 -6.99
CA ILE A 57 1.36 14.73 -7.40
C ILE A 57 1.08 14.88 -8.90
N ILE A 58 1.15 13.76 -9.62
CA ILE A 58 0.83 13.68 -11.04
C ILE A 58 -0.69 13.52 -11.18
N GLY A 59 -1.34 14.50 -11.78
CA GLY A 59 -2.80 14.50 -11.96
C GLY A 59 -3.33 15.88 -12.34
N ASP A 60 -4.62 15.95 -12.57
CA ASP A 60 -5.35 17.21 -12.75
C ASP A 60 -5.85 17.63 -11.37
N LYS A 61 -5.27 18.70 -10.80
CA LYS A 61 -5.58 19.14 -9.43
C LYS A 61 -7.01 19.66 -9.30
N GLY A 62 -7.56 20.19 -10.39
CA GLY A 62 -8.85 20.87 -10.36
C GLY A 62 -8.78 22.26 -9.75
N SER A 63 -9.92 22.91 -9.61
CA SER A 63 -10.03 24.27 -9.10
C SER A 63 -10.52 24.36 -7.66
N GLU A 64 -11.37 23.43 -7.23
CA GLU A 64 -11.92 23.36 -5.87
C GLU A 64 -11.09 22.40 -5.01
N ILE A 65 -10.59 22.88 -3.88
CA ILE A 65 -9.73 22.09 -3.00
C ILE A 65 -10.57 21.32 -1.95
N ILE A 66 -11.49 22.00 -1.28
CA ILE A 66 -12.38 21.39 -0.28
C ILE A 66 -13.80 21.87 -0.50
N LYS A 67 -14.67 20.96 -0.89
CA LYS A 67 -16.12 21.15 -0.91
C LYS A 67 -16.68 20.71 0.44
N LYS A 68 -16.93 21.69 1.32
CA LYS A 68 -17.50 21.43 2.64
C LYS A 68 -18.96 21.01 2.54
N ASP A 69 -19.40 20.09 3.40
CA ASP A 69 -20.77 19.69 3.60
C ASP A 69 -21.12 19.82 5.09
N SER A 70 -22.40 20.04 5.42
CA SER A 70 -22.87 20.08 6.80
C SER A 70 -22.71 18.73 7.51
N VAL A 71 -22.70 17.64 6.74
CA VAL A 71 -22.45 16.29 7.22
C VAL A 71 -20.97 15.97 6.99
N PHE A 72 -20.19 15.77 8.06
CA PHE A 72 -18.75 15.60 8.03
C PHE A 72 -18.26 14.61 6.96
N ASN A 73 -18.85 13.44 6.86
CA ASN A 73 -18.43 12.41 5.91
C ASN A 73 -18.83 12.68 4.45
N LYS A 74 -19.57 13.76 4.18
CA LYS A 74 -19.90 14.21 2.82
C LYS A 74 -18.95 15.30 2.30
N THR A 75 -18.12 15.89 3.17
CA THR A 75 -17.05 16.79 2.74
C THR A 75 -16.13 16.06 1.74
N ARG A 76 -15.80 16.73 0.64
CA ARG A 76 -14.97 16.20 -0.43
C ARG A 76 -13.71 17.04 -0.59
N PHE A 77 -12.56 16.35 -0.61
CA PHE A 77 -11.28 16.95 -1.00
C PHE A 77 -11.09 16.78 -2.50
N PHE A 78 -10.62 17.83 -3.16
CA PHE A 78 -10.34 17.86 -4.59
C PHE A 78 -11.45 17.25 -5.45
N PRO A 79 -12.71 17.78 -5.36
CA PRO A 79 -13.88 17.12 -5.93
C PRO A 79 -13.86 16.99 -7.46
N ASP A 80 -13.18 17.89 -8.15
CA ASP A 80 -13.03 17.93 -9.59
C ASP A 80 -11.65 17.43 -10.10
N SER A 81 -10.81 16.92 -9.19
CA SER A 81 -9.49 16.39 -9.50
C SER A 81 -9.55 14.97 -10.09
N LYS A 82 -8.56 14.68 -10.97
CA LYS A 82 -8.35 13.34 -11.54
C LYS A 82 -6.88 12.94 -11.47
N LEU A 83 -6.62 11.75 -11.01
CA LEU A 83 -5.29 11.15 -10.93
C LEU A 83 -5.33 9.64 -11.09
N ASN A 84 -4.14 9.03 -11.26
CA ASN A 84 -3.95 7.61 -11.11
C ASN A 84 -2.99 7.35 -9.94
N TYR A 85 -3.43 6.58 -8.95
CA TYR A 85 -2.61 6.25 -7.78
C TYR A 85 -1.30 5.58 -8.18
N THR A 86 -1.39 4.58 -9.05
CA THR A 86 -0.23 3.78 -9.47
C THR A 86 0.76 4.58 -10.32
N GLU A 87 0.29 5.55 -11.13
CA GLU A 87 1.15 6.50 -11.85
C GLU A 87 2.06 7.26 -10.87
N ASN A 88 1.51 7.67 -9.75
CA ASN A 88 2.25 8.39 -8.70
C ASN A 88 3.21 7.48 -7.91
N ILE A 89 2.83 6.24 -7.66
CA ILE A 89 3.71 5.24 -7.02
C ILE A 89 4.89 4.88 -7.93
N LEU A 90 4.65 4.70 -9.22
CA LEU A 90 5.64 4.21 -10.18
C LEU A 90 6.29 5.33 -11.02
N LYS A 91 6.22 6.58 -10.56
CA LYS A 91 6.84 7.74 -11.27
C LYS A 91 8.36 7.63 -11.39
N LYS A 92 9.01 6.92 -10.48
CA LYS A 92 10.45 6.68 -10.50
C LYS A 92 10.81 5.55 -11.48
N LYS A 93 11.73 5.83 -12.38
CA LYS A 93 12.30 4.86 -13.32
C LYS A 93 13.77 4.66 -12.98
N SER A 94 14.16 3.48 -12.54
CA SER A 94 15.52 3.22 -12.10
C SER A 94 15.76 1.72 -11.94
N ASN A 95 17.03 1.31 -12.10
CA ASN A 95 17.49 -0.02 -11.72
C ASN A 95 17.89 -0.12 -10.23
N LYS A 96 17.63 0.94 -9.43
CA LYS A 96 17.78 0.86 -7.99
C LYS A 96 16.65 0.02 -7.38
N LEU A 97 16.92 -0.49 -6.18
CA LEU A 97 15.98 -1.28 -5.39
C LEU A 97 14.67 -0.49 -5.15
N ALA A 98 13.54 -1.12 -5.41
CA ALA A 98 12.22 -0.63 -5.03
C ALA A 98 11.70 -1.39 -3.81
N ILE A 99 11.77 -2.72 -3.83
CA ILE A 99 11.25 -3.57 -2.75
C ILE A 99 12.27 -4.67 -2.43
N ASN A 100 12.57 -4.84 -1.16
CA ASN A 100 13.25 -6.01 -0.62
C ASN A 100 12.26 -6.83 0.19
N PHE A 101 12.25 -8.13 0.01
CA PHE A 101 11.45 -9.09 0.77
C PHE A 101 12.35 -10.08 1.49
N LEU A 102 12.08 -10.32 2.76
CA LEU A 102 12.71 -11.35 3.58
C LEU A 102 11.66 -12.25 4.23
N SER A 103 11.81 -13.56 4.05
CA SER A 103 11.03 -14.56 4.79
C SER A 103 11.71 -14.91 6.12
N GLU A 104 10.94 -15.31 7.13
CA GLU A 104 11.49 -15.85 8.39
C GLU A 104 12.44 -17.06 8.21
N LYS A 105 12.43 -17.69 7.01
CA LYS A 105 13.34 -18.79 6.63
C LYS A 105 14.65 -18.30 6.00
N GLY A 106 14.89 -16.98 5.96
CA GLY A 106 16.10 -16.40 5.37
C GLY A 106 16.08 -16.32 3.84
N PHE A 107 14.99 -16.69 3.21
CA PHE A 107 14.82 -16.52 1.77
C PHE A 107 14.53 -15.03 1.47
N GLU A 108 15.31 -14.46 0.54
CA GLU A 108 15.26 -13.04 0.19
C GLU A 108 14.96 -12.86 -1.30
N GLU A 109 14.13 -11.89 -1.63
CA GLU A 109 13.87 -11.43 -3.00
C GLU A 109 14.00 -9.91 -3.08
N ASN A 110 14.50 -9.44 -4.22
CA ASN A 110 14.66 -8.03 -4.55
C ASN A 110 13.95 -7.72 -5.86
N ILE A 111 13.39 -6.52 -5.96
CA ILE A 111 12.86 -6.00 -7.22
C ILE A 111 13.27 -4.53 -7.38
N THR A 112 13.73 -4.18 -8.57
CA THR A 112 14.04 -2.80 -8.96
C THR A 112 12.78 -2.01 -9.33
N TRP A 113 12.88 -0.68 -9.41
CA TRP A 113 11.78 0.16 -9.87
C TRP A 113 11.33 -0.18 -11.29
N ASN A 114 12.27 -0.48 -12.19
CA ASN A 114 11.93 -0.86 -13.57
C ASN A 114 11.21 -2.20 -13.63
N GLU A 115 11.67 -3.20 -12.89
CA GLU A 115 11.02 -4.51 -12.82
C GLU A 115 9.63 -4.43 -12.17
N LEU A 116 9.47 -3.61 -11.10
CA LEU A 116 8.17 -3.39 -10.48
C LEU A 116 7.19 -2.76 -11.47
N TYR A 117 7.63 -1.72 -12.18
CA TYR A 117 6.83 -1.08 -13.22
C TYR A 117 6.40 -2.08 -14.30
N GLU A 118 7.34 -2.87 -14.81
CA GLU A 118 7.08 -3.88 -15.84
C GLU A 118 6.04 -4.91 -15.38
N LYS A 119 6.24 -5.50 -14.19
CA LYS A 119 5.30 -6.50 -13.65
C LYS A 119 3.92 -5.93 -13.41
N VAL A 120 3.81 -4.71 -12.88
CA VAL A 120 2.52 -4.05 -12.66
C VAL A 120 1.81 -3.78 -13.98
N CYS A 121 2.51 -3.27 -15.01
CA CYS A 121 1.92 -3.01 -16.32
C CYS A 121 1.49 -4.31 -17.03
N LYS A 122 2.26 -5.37 -16.96
CA LYS A 122 1.91 -6.68 -17.52
C LYS A 122 0.70 -7.31 -16.83
N PHE A 123 0.67 -7.28 -15.50
CA PHE A 123 -0.48 -7.80 -14.76
C PHE A 123 -1.74 -6.93 -14.95
N SER A 124 -1.57 -5.60 -15.06
CA SER A 124 -2.65 -4.68 -15.44
C SER A 124 -3.28 -5.04 -16.79
N SER A 125 -2.45 -5.33 -17.80
CA SER A 125 -2.90 -5.81 -19.11
C SER A 125 -3.71 -7.11 -19.00
N TYR A 126 -3.25 -8.04 -18.17
CA TYR A 126 -3.99 -9.27 -17.91
C TYR A 126 -5.37 -9.03 -17.27
N LEU A 127 -5.45 -8.14 -16.27
CA LEU A 127 -6.73 -7.79 -15.63
C LEU A 127 -7.74 -7.20 -16.63
N LYS A 128 -7.27 -6.38 -17.58
CA LYS A 128 -8.12 -5.86 -18.68
C LYS A 128 -8.69 -7.01 -19.55
N LYS A 129 -7.90 -8.04 -19.85
CA LYS A 129 -8.37 -9.24 -20.61
C LYS A 129 -9.44 -10.04 -19.86
N LEU A 130 -9.52 -9.91 -18.53
CA LEU A 130 -10.61 -10.50 -17.73
C LEU A 130 -11.92 -9.70 -17.79
N ASN A 131 -11.97 -8.60 -18.56
CA ASN A 131 -13.13 -7.71 -18.69
C ASN A 131 -13.60 -7.12 -17.34
N LEU A 132 -12.67 -6.90 -16.40
CA LEU A 132 -12.97 -6.18 -15.16
C LEU A 132 -13.21 -4.72 -15.45
N GLN A 133 -14.24 -4.17 -14.84
CA GLN A 133 -14.63 -2.77 -14.99
C GLN A 133 -14.15 -1.93 -13.81
N LYS A 134 -14.02 -0.63 -14.02
CA LYS A 134 -13.82 0.36 -12.95
C LYS A 134 -14.84 0.11 -11.81
N GLY A 135 -14.35 0.00 -10.58
CA GLY A 135 -15.16 -0.28 -9.40
C GLY A 135 -15.40 -1.77 -9.13
N ASP A 136 -14.98 -2.69 -10.00
CA ASP A 136 -14.98 -4.12 -9.65
C ASP A 136 -14.01 -4.41 -8.51
N ARG A 137 -14.30 -5.45 -7.73
CA ARG A 137 -13.47 -5.82 -6.57
C ARG A 137 -12.63 -7.04 -6.86
N VAL A 138 -11.38 -6.96 -6.43
CA VAL A 138 -10.44 -8.07 -6.36
C VAL A 138 -10.13 -8.31 -4.89
N ALA A 139 -10.30 -9.54 -4.43
CA ALA A 139 -9.95 -9.95 -3.07
C ALA A 139 -8.67 -10.77 -3.09
N ALA A 140 -7.85 -10.64 -2.06
CA ALA A 140 -6.60 -11.36 -1.93
C ALA A 140 -6.44 -11.99 -0.54
N TYR A 141 -6.03 -13.24 -0.52
CA TYR A 141 -5.67 -13.98 0.69
C TYR A 141 -4.21 -14.41 0.55
N VAL A 142 -3.32 -13.50 0.93
CA VAL A 142 -1.91 -13.51 0.51
C VAL A 142 -0.97 -13.04 1.63
N PRO A 143 0.27 -13.55 1.69
CA PRO A 143 1.32 -13.06 2.58
C PRO A 143 1.85 -11.70 2.14
N ASN A 144 2.69 -11.08 2.96
CA ASN A 144 3.34 -9.81 2.68
C ASN A 144 4.51 -9.99 1.70
N LYS A 145 4.21 -10.20 0.42
CA LYS A 145 5.19 -10.47 -0.65
C LYS A 145 5.12 -9.44 -1.79
N ILE A 146 6.15 -9.45 -2.64
CA ILE A 146 6.26 -8.58 -3.82
C ILE A 146 5.04 -8.78 -4.74
N GLU A 147 4.61 -10.04 -4.97
CA GLU A 147 3.46 -10.36 -5.81
C GLU A 147 2.17 -9.70 -5.31
N SER A 148 1.99 -9.61 -3.99
CA SER A 148 0.83 -8.94 -3.38
C SER A 148 0.79 -7.45 -3.71
N ILE A 149 1.95 -6.79 -3.72
CA ILE A 149 2.08 -5.37 -4.08
C ILE A 149 1.86 -5.17 -5.59
N VAL A 150 2.44 -6.02 -6.43
CA VAL A 150 2.22 -5.97 -7.88
C VAL A 150 0.75 -6.08 -8.21
N CYS A 151 0.03 -7.04 -7.58
CA CYS A 151 -1.40 -7.23 -7.79
C CYS A 151 -2.23 -6.03 -7.33
N PHE A 152 -1.93 -5.47 -6.17
CA PHE A 152 -2.59 -4.26 -5.66
C PHE A 152 -2.40 -3.07 -6.60
N LEU A 153 -1.16 -2.78 -6.99
CA LEU A 153 -0.85 -1.65 -7.86
C LEU A 153 -1.48 -1.79 -9.25
N ALA A 154 -1.53 -3.01 -9.80
CA ALA A 154 -2.20 -3.26 -11.07
C ALA A 154 -3.73 -3.08 -10.98
N CYS A 155 -4.35 -3.48 -9.87
CA CYS A 155 -5.76 -3.20 -9.60
C CYS A 155 -6.00 -1.68 -9.56
N ALA A 156 -5.23 -0.95 -8.76
CA ALA A 156 -5.34 0.51 -8.62
C ALA A 156 -5.12 1.24 -9.95
N LYS A 157 -4.17 0.77 -10.79
CA LYS A 157 -3.93 1.31 -12.14
C LYS A 157 -5.17 1.27 -13.02
N ASN A 158 -5.98 0.22 -12.89
CA ASN A 158 -7.19 0.00 -13.70
C ASN A 158 -8.49 0.48 -13.02
N GLY A 159 -8.42 1.20 -11.89
CA GLY A 159 -9.59 1.63 -11.13
C GLY A 159 -10.36 0.47 -10.49
N ILE A 160 -9.73 -0.67 -10.30
CA ILE A 160 -10.27 -1.85 -9.62
C ILE A 160 -10.00 -1.73 -8.12
N ILE A 161 -10.99 -2.07 -7.31
CA ILE A 161 -10.94 -1.94 -5.86
C ILE A 161 -10.29 -3.18 -5.24
N TRP A 162 -9.23 -2.98 -4.48
CA TRP A 162 -8.50 -4.03 -3.78
C TRP A 162 -9.06 -4.31 -2.39
N SER A 163 -8.98 -5.56 -1.94
CA SER A 163 -9.16 -5.90 -0.52
C SER A 163 -8.34 -7.14 -0.19
N SER A 164 -7.62 -7.13 0.92
CA SER A 164 -6.75 -8.25 1.30
C SER A 164 -6.94 -8.71 2.74
N CYS A 165 -6.68 -10.00 2.94
CA CYS A 165 -6.54 -10.66 4.24
C CYS A 165 -5.22 -11.43 4.25
N SER A 166 -4.57 -11.45 5.41
CA SER A 166 -3.38 -12.26 5.64
C SER A 166 -3.74 -13.76 5.75
N PRO A 167 -2.84 -14.68 5.36
CA PRO A 167 -3.08 -16.13 5.39
C PRO A 167 -3.29 -16.73 6.79
N ASP A 168 -2.96 -16.01 7.84
CA ASP A 168 -3.24 -16.40 9.24
C ASP A 168 -4.72 -16.34 9.61
N PHE A 169 -5.54 -15.59 8.87
CA PHE A 169 -6.99 -15.59 9.07
C PHE A 169 -7.59 -16.99 8.85
N GLY A 170 -8.56 -17.36 9.68
CA GLY A 170 -9.38 -18.55 9.44
C GLY A 170 -10.30 -18.35 8.23
N ALA A 171 -10.65 -19.44 7.52
CA ALA A 171 -11.48 -19.37 6.33
C ALA A 171 -12.81 -18.60 6.54
N GLN A 172 -13.47 -18.82 7.68
CA GLN A 172 -14.71 -18.10 8.01
C GLN A 172 -14.49 -16.58 8.17
N GLY A 173 -13.40 -16.18 8.82
CA GLY A 173 -13.05 -14.76 8.95
C GLY A 173 -12.80 -14.07 7.61
N VAL A 174 -12.26 -14.79 6.62
CA VAL A 174 -12.08 -14.30 5.24
C VAL A 174 -13.45 -14.21 4.52
N VAL A 175 -14.29 -15.23 4.66
CA VAL A 175 -15.64 -15.26 4.08
C VAL A 175 -16.50 -14.12 4.62
N ASP A 176 -16.48 -13.88 5.93
CA ASP A 176 -17.26 -12.82 6.58
C ASP A 176 -16.91 -11.41 6.07
N ARG A 177 -15.69 -11.25 5.56
CA ARG A 177 -15.21 -10.01 4.92
C ARG A 177 -15.57 -9.97 3.44
N PHE A 178 -15.04 -10.92 2.69
CA PHE A 178 -15.07 -10.83 1.23
C PHE A 178 -16.45 -11.09 0.61
N LYS A 179 -17.32 -11.86 1.29
CA LYS A 179 -18.71 -12.03 0.83
C LYS A 179 -19.49 -10.72 0.78
N GLN A 180 -19.14 -9.74 1.64
CA GLN A 180 -19.80 -8.43 1.67
C GLN A 180 -19.47 -7.56 0.44
N ILE A 181 -18.29 -7.78 -0.16
CA ILE A 181 -17.79 -6.95 -1.26
C ILE A 181 -17.92 -7.63 -2.64
N GLU A 182 -18.36 -8.88 -2.69
CA GLU A 182 -18.63 -9.64 -3.92
C GLU A 182 -17.49 -9.53 -4.95
N PRO A 183 -16.26 -9.98 -4.64
CA PRO A 183 -15.13 -9.86 -5.54
C PRO A 183 -15.31 -10.77 -6.77
N LYS A 184 -14.87 -10.30 -7.94
CA LYS A 184 -14.89 -11.09 -9.19
C LYS A 184 -13.65 -11.97 -9.36
N VAL A 185 -12.52 -11.52 -8.83
CA VAL A 185 -11.25 -12.23 -8.88
C VAL A 185 -10.73 -12.43 -7.47
N PHE A 186 -10.11 -13.58 -7.25
CA PHE A 186 -9.46 -13.93 -5.99
C PHE A 186 -7.99 -14.21 -6.24
N ILE A 187 -7.11 -13.64 -5.42
CA ILE A 187 -5.66 -13.84 -5.50
C ILE A 187 -5.20 -14.56 -4.25
N THR A 188 -4.33 -15.56 -4.41
CA THR A 188 -3.84 -16.38 -3.29
C THR A 188 -2.42 -16.89 -3.54
N CYS A 189 -1.89 -17.65 -2.58
CA CYS A 189 -0.64 -18.40 -2.73
C CYS A 189 -0.83 -19.87 -2.30
N ASP A 190 0.20 -20.67 -2.46
CA ASP A 190 0.21 -22.08 -2.07
C ASP A 190 0.35 -22.27 -0.54
N TYR A 191 1.30 -21.59 0.08
CA TYR A 191 1.60 -21.65 1.50
C TYR A 191 2.24 -20.37 2.01
N TYR A 192 2.47 -20.27 3.32
CA TYR A 192 3.30 -19.27 3.96
C TYR A 192 4.08 -19.88 5.12
N TYR A 193 5.06 -19.16 5.67
CA TYR A 193 5.76 -19.56 6.88
C TYR A 193 5.30 -18.75 8.08
N TYR A 194 5.18 -19.42 9.24
CA TYR A 194 4.96 -18.75 10.51
C TYR A 194 5.52 -19.58 11.67
N ASN A 195 6.39 -18.96 12.47
CA ASN A 195 7.04 -19.58 13.63
C ASN A 195 7.71 -20.93 13.28
N GLY A 196 8.49 -20.95 12.21
CA GLY A 196 9.22 -22.11 11.73
C GLY A 196 8.41 -23.11 10.91
N LYS A 197 7.09 -22.99 10.84
CA LYS A 197 6.19 -23.95 10.20
C LYS A 197 5.81 -23.50 8.79
N LYS A 198 5.90 -24.43 7.83
CA LYS A 198 5.27 -24.29 6.51
C LYS A 198 3.78 -24.58 6.65
N ILE A 199 2.93 -23.62 6.28
CA ILE A 199 1.47 -23.73 6.44
C ILE A 199 0.82 -23.63 5.05
N ASN A 200 0.35 -24.77 4.53
CA ASN A 200 -0.43 -24.82 3.30
C ASN A 200 -1.81 -24.20 3.52
N ILE A 201 -2.27 -23.38 2.56
CA ILE A 201 -3.55 -22.68 2.66
C ILE A 201 -4.57 -23.11 1.62
N LEU A 202 -4.23 -24.00 0.68
CA LEU A 202 -5.09 -24.37 -0.46
C LEU A 202 -6.44 -24.96 0.01
N ASP A 203 -6.46 -25.77 1.06
CA ASP A 203 -7.72 -26.29 1.63
C ASP A 203 -8.61 -25.17 2.20
N LYS A 204 -8.00 -24.13 2.81
CA LYS A 204 -8.75 -22.95 3.27
C LYS A 204 -9.30 -22.18 2.07
N VAL A 205 -8.49 -22.02 1.02
CA VAL A 205 -8.89 -21.34 -0.23
C VAL A 205 -10.10 -22.04 -0.85
N GLU A 206 -10.11 -23.36 -0.97
CA GLU A 206 -11.27 -24.09 -1.50
C GLU A 206 -12.54 -23.86 -0.67
N LYS A 207 -12.43 -23.85 0.66
CA LYS A 207 -13.54 -23.56 1.57
C LYS A 207 -14.09 -22.14 1.39
N ILE A 208 -13.21 -21.16 1.15
CA ILE A 208 -13.58 -19.77 0.86
C ILE A 208 -14.31 -19.66 -0.45
N LEU A 209 -13.77 -20.25 -1.51
CA LEU A 209 -14.33 -20.20 -2.87
C LEU A 209 -15.74 -20.79 -2.94
N LYS A 210 -16.01 -21.90 -2.24
CA LYS A 210 -17.36 -22.51 -2.16
C LYS A 210 -18.40 -21.57 -1.57
N GLN A 211 -18.01 -20.60 -0.75
CA GLN A 211 -18.91 -19.69 -0.03
C GLN A 211 -19.06 -18.30 -0.67
N ILE A 212 -18.21 -17.98 -1.67
CA ILE A 212 -18.21 -16.66 -2.35
C ILE A 212 -18.43 -16.87 -3.87
N PRO A 213 -19.67 -17.11 -4.32
CA PRO A 213 -19.96 -17.47 -5.73
C PRO A 213 -19.72 -16.31 -6.72
N SER A 214 -19.49 -15.09 -6.24
CA SER A 214 -19.11 -13.95 -7.08
C SER A 214 -17.72 -14.09 -7.70
N ILE A 215 -16.81 -14.88 -7.09
CA ILE A 215 -15.48 -15.15 -7.61
C ILE A 215 -15.57 -15.99 -8.89
N LYS A 216 -15.07 -15.46 -10.00
CA LYS A 216 -15.09 -16.12 -11.31
C LYS A 216 -13.71 -16.63 -11.73
N LYS A 217 -12.65 -16.03 -11.22
CA LYS A 217 -11.27 -16.39 -11.53
C LYS A 217 -10.43 -16.38 -10.26
N VAL A 218 -9.52 -17.35 -10.16
CA VAL A 218 -8.55 -17.47 -9.07
C VAL A 218 -7.16 -17.44 -9.67
N ILE A 219 -6.33 -16.51 -9.17
CA ILE A 219 -4.92 -16.37 -9.57
C ILE A 219 -4.09 -16.75 -8.36
N ALA A 220 -3.08 -17.59 -8.54
CA ALA A 220 -2.22 -18.01 -7.46
C ALA A 220 -0.74 -17.90 -7.83
N PHE A 221 0.09 -17.56 -6.85
CA PHE A 221 1.54 -17.58 -6.96
C PHE A 221 2.16 -18.55 -5.96
N ASN A 222 3.34 -19.09 -6.28
CA ASN A 222 4.11 -19.86 -5.33
C ASN A 222 4.86 -18.95 -4.37
N TYR A 223 4.80 -19.23 -3.08
CA TYR A 223 5.49 -18.46 -2.04
C TYR A 223 6.99 -18.45 -2.27
N ASN A 224 7.57 -19.60 -2.58
CA ASN A 224 8.95 -19.74 -3.03
C ASN A 224 8.99 -20.33 -4.43
N LYS A 225 9.58 -19.63 -5.37
CA LYS A 225 9.68 -20.06 -6.77
C LYS A 225 10.53 -21.31 -6.98
N GLN A 226 11.38 -21.65 -6.01
CA GLN A 226 12.21 -22.86 -6.01
C GLN A 226 11.46 -24.09 -5.46
N GLU A 227 10.46 -23.88 -4.60
CA GLU A 227 9.67 -24.92 -3.95
C GLU A 227 8.22 -24.91 -4.46
N LYS A 228 8.05 -25.07 -5.77
CA LYS A 228 6.73 -24.96 -6.42
C LYS A 228 5.81 -26.10 -6.00
N GLU A 229 4.69 -25.74 -5.38
CA GLU A 229 3.54 -26.63 -5.24
C GLU A 229 2.63 -26.56 -6.48
N SER A 230 1.86 -27.61 -6.70
CA SER A 230 0.96 -27.64 -7.86
C SER A 230 -0.25 -26.73 -7.66
N LEU A 231 -0.37 -25.73 -8.52
CA LEU A 231 -1.50 -24.80 -8.58
C LEU A 231 -2.48 -25.18 -9.71
N LYS A 232 -2.66 -26.49 -9.98
CA LYS A 232 -3.37 -27.02 -11.16
C LYS A 232 -4.77 -26.42 -11.39
N ASN A 233 -5.47 -26.03 -10.35
CA ASN A 233 -6.83 -25.53 -10.42
C ASN A 233 -6.91 -24.00 -10.52
N PHE A 234 -5.76 -23.30 -10.54
CA PHE A 234 -5.69 -21.85 -10.49
C PHE A 234 -4.85 -21.30 -11.65
N ILE A 235 -5.11 -20.06 -12.01
CA ILE A 235 -4.27 -19.35 -12.99
C ILE A 235 -2.95 -19.01 -12.30
N ASN A 236 -1.84 -19.45 -12.88
CA ASN A 236 -0.52 -19.14 -12.35
C ASN A 236 -0.19 -17.68 -12.58
N PHE A 237 0.19 -16.95 -11.53
CA PHE A 237 0.57 -15.54 -11.59
C PHE A 237 1.69 -15.27 -12.61
N GLU A 238 2.70 -16.13 -12.70
CA GLU A 238 3.81 -15.94 -13.67
C GLU A 238 3.31 -16.01 -15.14
N GLU A 239 2.28 -16.80 -15.44
CA GLU A 239 1.66 -16.81 -16.77
C GLU A 239 0.97 -15.49 -17.09
N THR A 240 0.42 -14.81 -16.09
CA THR A 240 -0.22 -13.50 -16.28
C THR A 240 0.77 -12.40 -16.65
N LEU A 241 2.05 -12.60 -16.35
CA LEU A 241 3.13 -11.65 -16.68
C LEU A 241 3.68 -11.82 -18.12
N LYS A 242 3.18 -12.78 -18.89
CA LYS A 242 3.54 -12.95 -20.31
C LYS A 242 2.77 -12.01 -21.24
N ASN A 243 1.88 -11.18 -20.70
CA ASN A 243 1.14 -10.18 -21.46
C ASN A 243 2.01 -8.99 -21.84
N ASP A 244 1.54 -8.24 -22.86
CA ASP A 244 2.18 -7.02 -23.29
C ASP A 244 2.13 -5.94 -22.18
N LEU A 245 3.06 -5.00 -22.25
CA LEU A 245 3.08 -3.86 -21.35
C LEU A 245 1.91 -2.91 -21.65
N ASP A 246 1.08 -2.66 -20.65
CA ASP A 246 0.07 -1.59 -20.69
C ASP A 246 0.63 -0.37 -19.97
N GLU A 247 1.19 0.57 -20.70
CA GLU A 247 1.82 1.77 -20.15
C GLU A 247 0.86 2.96 -20.01
N VAL A 248 -0.43 2.77 -20.34
CA VAL A 248 -1.44 3.84 -20.24
C VAL A 248 -1.99 3.88 -18.81
N PHE A 249 -1.93 5.05 -18.18
CA PHE A 249 -2.50 5.30 -16.86
C PHE A 249 -3.76 6.17 -17.03
N GLU A 250 -4.92 5.52 -17.01
CA GLU A 250 -6.21 6.22 -16.99
C GLU A 250 -6.38 6.94 -15.64
N ARG A 251 -6.77 8.21 -15.68
CA ARG A 251 -7.02 9.00 -14.47
C ARG A 251 -8.46 8.88 -14.02
N PHE A 252 -8.62 8.63 -12.74
CA PHE A 252 -9.92 8.49 -12.06
C PHE A 252 -10.16 9.69 -11.15
N GLU A 253 -11.41 9.90 -10.77
CA GLU A 253 -11.80 10.93 -9.80
C GLU A 253 -11.00 10.76 -8.49
N PHE A 254 -10.60 11.85 -7.85
CA PHE A 254 -9.81 11.85 -6.63
C PHE A 254 -10.39 10.93 -5.53
N ASN A 255 -11.72 10.91 -5.42
CA ASN A 255 -12.44 10.10 -4.44
C ASN A 255 -12.81 8.69 -4.95
N HIS A 256 -12.29 8.26 -6.12
CA HIS A 256 -12.51 6.91 -6.61
C HIS A 256 -11.99 5.87 -5.60
N PRO A 257 -12.78 4.86 -5.22
CA PRO A 257 -12.36 3.83 -4.28
C PRO A 257 -11.11 3.08 -4.74
N ILE A 258 -10.11 2.93 -3.86
CA ILE A 258 -8.87 2.18 -4.15
C ILE A 258 -8.84 0.85 -3.43
N TYR A 259 -9.20 0.83 -2.14
CA TYR A 259 -9.28 -0.42 -1.37
C TYR A 259 -10.35 -0.38 -0.29
N ILE A 260 -10.77 -1.57 0.13
CA ILE A 260 -11.69 -1.79 1.23
C ILE A 260 -10.95 -2.52 2.35
N LEU A 261 -10.89 -1.89 3.52
CA LEU A 261 -10.41 -2.47 4.76
C LEU A 261 -11.59 -2.85 5.66
N PHE A 262 -11.31 -3.65 6.68
CA PHE A 262 -12.33 -4.12 7.62
C PHE A 262 -11.95 -3.78 9.05
N SER A 263 -12.86 -3.15 9.78
CA SER A 263 -12.71 -3.01 11.22
C SER A 263 -13.35 -4.20 11.95
N SER A 264 -12.71 -4.66 13.04
CA SER A 264 -13.35 -5.57 13.99
C SER A 264 -14.47 -4.81 14.70
N GLY A 265 -15.72 -5.00 14.26
CA GLY A 265 -16.87 -4.43 14.96
C GLY A 265 -17.06 -5.11 16.32
N THR A 266 -17.35 -4.34 17.37
CA THR A 266 -17.66 -4.86 18.71
C THR A 266 -19.00 -5.63 18.76
N THR A 267 -19.81 -5.55 17.70
CA THR A 267 -21.22 -5.98 17.69
C THR A 267 -21.64 -6.80 16.47
N GLY A 268 -20.74 -7.53 15.79
CA GLY A 268 -21.17 -8.35 14.65
C GLY A 268 -20.09 -8.54 13.57
N LYS A 269 -20.54 -8.61 12.31
CA LYS A 269 -19.64 -8.79 11.16
C LYS A 269 -18.69 -7.60 11.00
N PRO A 270 -17.46 -7.84 10.50
CA PRO A 270 -16.51 -6.76 10.19
C PRO A 270 -17.14 -5.69 9.30
N LYS A 271 -16.93 -4.41 9.63
CA LYS A 271 -17.45 -3.29 8.85
C LYS A 271 -16.50 -2.93 7.72
N CYS A 272 -17.02 -2.74 6.51
CA CYS A 272 -16.26 -2.27 5.36
C CYS A 272 -15.93 -0.78 5.52
N ILE A 273 -14.65 -0.44 5.34
CA ILE A 273 -14.14 0.94 5.31
C ILE A 273 -13.50 1.14 3.95
N THR A 274 -14.11 1.98 3.13
CA THR A 274 -13.63 2.27 1.77
C THR A 274 -12.79 3.54 1.76
N HIS A 275 -11.62 3.48 1.13
CA HIS A 275 -10.69 4.59 0.99
C HIS A 275 -10.64 5.08 -0.46
N GLY A 276 -10.58 6.41 -0.65
CA GLY A 276 -10.43 7.03 -1.97
C GLY A 276 -8.97 7.14 -2.38
N SER A 277 -8.69 6.96 -3.68
CA SER A 277 -7.32 6.87 -4.22
C SER A 277 -6.49 8.14 -4.00
N GLY A 278 -7.05 9.30 -4.31
CA GLY A 278 -6.37 10.58 -4.10
C GLY A 278 -6.23 10.94 -2.62
N ASN A 279 -7.24 10.60 -1.81
CA ASN A 279 -7.20 10.82 -0.36
C ASN A 279 -6.03 10.07 0.28
N VAL A 280 -5.88 8.79 -0.06
CA VAL A 280 -4.78 7.95 0.42
C VAL A 280 -3.43 8.47 -0.07
N LEU A 281 -3.33 8.82 -1.35
CA LEU A 281 -2.07 9.29 -1.93
C LEU A 281 -1.55 10.57 -1.25
N ILE A 282 -2.39 11.59 -1.13
CA ILE A 282 -1.96 12.87 -0.56
C ILE A 282 -1.72 12.77 0.96
N GLU A 283 -2.53 11.98 1.65
CA GLU A 283 -2.40 11.75 3.08
C GLU A 283 -1.11 10.99 3.39
N HIS A 284 -0.83 9.87 2.72
CA HIS A 284 0.40 9.10 2.90
C HIS A 284 1.64 9.94 2.54
N ASN A 285 1.60 10.72 1.46
CA ASN A 285 2.70 11.63 1.13
C ASN A 285 2.95 12.64 2.26
N LYS A 286 1.89 13.19 2.85
CA LYS A 286 2.01 14.12 3.98
C LYS A 286 2.66 13.43 5.20
N GLU A 287 2.21 12.23 5.54
CA GLU A 287 2.79 11.47 6.65
C GLU A 287 4.28 11.19 6.40
N PHE A 288 4.64 10.65 5.24
CA PHE A 288 6.03 10.30 4.94
C PHE A 288 6.93 11.54 4.87
N MET A 289 6.49 12.60 4.19
CA MET A 289 7.34 13.77 3.96
C MET A 289 7.39 14.70 5.18
N LEU A 290 6.23 15.05 5.76
CA LEU A 290 6.19 16.09 6.80
C LEU A 290 6.31 15.55 8.22
N HIS A 291 5.95 14.30 8.48
CA HIS A 291 6.01 13.71 9.81
C HIS A 291 7.14 12.70 9.98
N CYS A 292 7.42 11.92 8.94
CA CYS A 292 8.48 10.90 8.98
C CYS A 292 9.81 11.38 8.39
N ASP A 293 9.84 12.51 7.69
CA ASP A 293 11.03 13.06 6.98
C ASP A 293 11.66 12.07 5.97
N ILE A 294 10.83 11.18 5.38
CA ILE A 294 11.27 10.17 4.42
C ILE A 294 11.51 10.79 3.05
N ARG A 295 12.68 10.52 2.49
CA ARG A 295 13.19 11.08 1.24
C ARG A 295 13.38 10.01 0.18
N GLU A 296 13.58 10.46 -1.05
CA GLU A 296 13.96 9.58 -2.15
C GLU A 296 15.22 8.79 -1.83
N ASN A 297 15.23 7.49 -2.17
CA ASN A 297 16.27 6.50 -1.91
C ASN A 297 16.46 6.10 -0.43
N GLU A 298 15.69 6.61 0.51
CA GLU A 298 15.66 6.09 1.87
C GLU A 298 14.90 4.76 1.94
N LYS A 299 15.05 4.06 3.07
CA LYS A 299 14.60 2.69 3.25
C LYS A 299 13.57 2.65 4.37
N LEU A 300 12.35 2.25 4.02
CA LEU A 300 11.21 2.18 4.92
C LEU A 300 10.85 0.72 5.22
N PHE A 301 10.78 0.37 6.48
CA PHE A 301 10.30 -0.93 6.94
C PHE A 301 9.20 -0.77 7.98
N TYR A 302 8.07 -1.43 7.78
CA TYR A 302 7.02 -1.56 8.78
C TYR A 302 6.62 -3.04 8.91
N TYR A 303 6.74 -3.62 10.11
CA TYR A 303 6.28 -4.97 10.33
C TYR A 303 4.76 -5.01 10.35
N THR A 304 4.17 -5.62 9.34
CA THR A 304 2.73 -5.68 9.15
C THR A 304 2.33 -6.85 8.26
N THR A 305 1.05 -7.14 8.17
CA THR A 305 0.47 -8.12 7.26
C THR A 305 -0.54 -7.47 6.32
N THR A 306 -0.87 -8.16 5.22
CA THR A 306 -1.76 -7.64 4.17
C THR A 306 -3.19 -7.35 4.62
N GLY A 307 -3.59 -7.82 5.81
CA GLY A 307 -4.90 -7.55 6.41
C GLY A 307 -5.00 -6.25 7.21
N TRP A 308 -3.91 -5.52 7.39
CA TRP A 308 -3.84 -4.31 8.21
C TRP A 308 -3.65 -3.05 7.37
N MET A 309 -4.21 -1.93 7.84
CA MET A 309 -4.07 -0.62 7.19
C MET A 309 -2.60 -0.21 7.01
N MET A 310 -1.73 -0.58 7.96
CA MET A 310 -0.31 -0.25 7.88
C MET A 310 0.42 -0.90 6.71
N TRP A 311 -0.10 -2.00 6.14
CA TRP A 311 0.41 -2.54 4.89
C TRP A 311 0.18 -1.57 3.71
N ASN A 312 -1.03 -1.01 3.63
CA ASN A 312 -1.36 -0.03 2.59
C ASN A 312 -0.54 1.26 2.76
N TRP A 313 -0.30 1.68 4.02
CA TRP A 313 0.57 2.81 4.34
C TRP A 313 2.02 2.52 3.89
N LEU A 314 2.59 1.36 4.24
CA LEU A 314 3.94 0.96 3.81
C LEU A 314 4.10 1.01 2.29
N VAL A 315 3.13 0.46 1.53
CA VAL A 315 3.15 0.50 0.06
C VAL A 315 3.08 1.95 -0.45
N GLY A 316 2.32 2.81 0.22
CA GLY A 316 2.25 4.24 -0.07
C GLY A 316 3.61 4.95 -0.01
N GLY A 317 4.56 4.45 0.81
CA GLY A 317 5.92 4.97 0.91
C GLY A 317 6.68 5.01 -0.42
N LEU A 318 6.37 4.12 -1.35
CA LEU A 318 6.94 4.13 -2.70
C LEU A 318 6.69 5.46 -3.44
N ALA A 319 5.62 6.19 -3.13
CA ALA A 319 5.32 7.48 -3.76
C ALA A 319 6.38 8.57 -3.49
N THR A 320 7.14 8.44 -2.41
CA THR A 320 8.26 9.35 -2.09
C THR A 320 9.54 9.01 -2.87
N GLY A 321 9.57 7.86 -3.56
CA GLY A 321 10.78 7.31 -4.19
C GLY A 321 11.68 6.54 -3.22
N SER A 322 11.23 6.30 -1.98
CA SER A 322 11.91 5.43 -1.01
C SER A 322 11.73 3.96 -1.37
N SER A 323 12.66 3.11 -0.94
CA SER A 323 12.53 1.66 -1.05
C SER A 323 11.77 1.12 0.16
N ILE A 324 10.89 0.15 -0.06
CA ILE A 324 10.18 -0.50 1.04
C ILE A 324 10.74 -1.90 1.31
N PHE A 325 10.72 -2.28 2.58
CA PHE A 325 11.23 -3.54 3.06
C PHE A 325 10.10 -4.35 3.66
N LEU A 326 9.99 -5.61 3.25
CA LEU A 326 8.94 -6.53 3.65
C LEU A 326 9.55 -7.66 4.47
N PHE A 327 8.87 -8.05 5.53
CA PHE A 327 9.16 -9.28 6.26
C PHE A 327 7.88 -10.11 6.36
N ASP A 328 7.97 -11.42 6.04
CA ASP A 328 6.87 -12.35 6.20
C ASP A 328 7.25 -13.50 7.13
N GLY A 329 6.51 -13.66 8.21
CA GLY A 329 6.75 -14.62 9.27
C GLY A 329 6.51 -14.06 10.67
N ALA A 330 6.87 -14.84 11.68
CA ALA A 330 6.76 -14.42 13.08
C ALA A 330 7.87 -13.40 13.43
N PRO A 331 7.55 -12.29 14.11
CA PRO A 331 8.51 -11.21 14.37
C PRO A 331 9.62 -11.57 15.36
N VAL A 332 9.50 -12.72 16.00
CA VAL A 332 10.42 -13.22 17.02
C VAL A 332 11.04 -14.59 16.65
N PHE A 333 10.92 -15.02 15.41
CA PHE A 333 11.47 -16.27 14.93
C PHE A 333 12.46 -16.03 13.77
N PRO A 334 13.63 -16.72 13.73
CA PRO A 334 14.11 -17.75 14.69
C PRO A 334 14.63 -17.18 16.02
N LYS A 335 14.73 -15.86 16.16
CA LYS A 335 15.22 -15.15 17.35
C LYS A 335 14.49 -13.83 17.57
N ILE A 336 14.47 -13.37 18.83
CA ILE A 336 13.67 -12.22 19.28
C ILE A 336 14.08 -10.89 18.60
N ASP A 337 15.29 -10.76 18.14
CA ASP A 337 15.88 -9.57 17.56
C ASP A 337 15.96 -9.59 16.01
N ILE A 338 15.33 -10.60 15.37
CA ILE A 338 15.40 -10.78 13.91
C ILE A 338 15.03 -9.52 13.12
N LEU A 339 14.01 -8.77 13.55
CA LEU A 339 13.60 -7.55 12.87
C LEU A 339 14.63 -6.42 13.05
N LEU A 340 15.27 -6.34 14.23
CA LEU A 340 16.32 -5.35 14.51
C LEU A 340 17.57 -5.65 13.72
N GLU A 341 17.97 -6.93 13.61
CA GLU A 341 19.07 -7.32 12.74
C GLU A 341 18.78 -7.03 11.27
N TYR A 342 17.55 -7.29 10.83
CA TYR A 342 17.14 -6.93 9.47
C TYR A 342 17.27 -5.42 9.24
N CYS A 343 16.80 -4.60 10.18
CA CYS A 343 16.98 -3.15 10.13
C CYS A 343 18.45 -2.74 10.04
N GLN A 344 19.29 -3.31 10.89
CA GLN A 344 20.73 -3.01 10.92
C GLN A 344 21.42 -3.43 9.61
N ASN A 345 21.20 -4.67 9.16
CA ASN A 345 21.85 -5.22 7.98
C ASN A 345 21.42 -4.51 6.69
N LYS A 346 20.21 -4.01 6.64
CA LYS A 346 19.66 -3.28 5.48
C LYS A 346 19.79 -1.76 5.63
N GLU A 347 20.33 -1.26 6.74
CA GLU A 347 20.46 0.18 7.02
C GLU A 347 19.12 0.92 6.83
N ILE A 348 18.08 0.44 7.52
CA ILE A 348 16.74 1.00 7.44
C ILE A 348 16.71 2.41 8.07
N ASN A 349 16.14 3.37 7.36
CA ASN A 349 16.02 4.76 7.83
C ASN A 349 14.81 4.95 8.76
N LEU A 350 13.70 4.27 8.48
CA LEU A 350 12.51 4.32 9.32
C LEU A 350 11.96 2.91 9.53
N PHE A 351 11.84 2.53 10.81
CA PHE A 351 11.28 1.26 11.25
C PHE A 351 10.02 1.47 12.09
N GLY A 352 8.97 0.70 11.80
CA GLY A 352 7.71 0.67 12.55
C GLY A 352 7.22 -0.76 12.82
N VAL A 353 6.49 -0.94 13.90
CA VAL A 353 5.86 -2.20 14.34
C VAL A 353 4.44 -1.92 14.84
#